data_a0477d48d4d364aabcbb268a4b6d68f5
#
_entry.id   a0477d48d4d364aabcbb268a4b6d68f5
#
_cell.length_a   1.000
_cell.length_b   1.000
_cell.length_c   1.000
_cell.angle_alpha   90.00
_cell.angle_beta   90.00
_cell.angle_gamma   90.00
#
_symmetry.space_group_name_H-M   'P 1'
#
loop_
_entity.id
_entity.type
_entity.pdbx_description
1 polymer ?
#
loop_
_entity_poly.entity_id
_entity_poly.type
_entity_poly.pdbx_seq_one_letter_code
_entity_poly.pdbx_strand_id
1 'polypeptide(L)'
;MHIKINARDFTLTPALQQFIDEKVKFALSRYNQRIRVAEITLKDVNGPRGGIDKKCAIKMKLNQFKTLVVEDISDDAYEAIHACCQRAKRRIERHFNRARSQIRRTSQSVS
;
A
#
# COMPACT_ATOMS: atom_id res chain seq x y z
N MET A 1 -6.56 8.81 7.75
CA MET A 1 -5.67 8.50 6.62
C MET A 1 -5.86 9.51 5.51
N HIS A 2 -4.77 10.11 5.08
CA HIS A 2 -4.78 11.00 3.92
C HIS A 2 -4.20 10.24 2.73
N ILE A 3 -4.90 10.26 1.59
CA ILE A 3 -4.48 9.52 0.40
C ILE A 3 -3.89 10.50 -0.61
N LYS A 4 -2.63 10.28 -1.00
CA LYS A 4 -1.97 11.02 -2.07
C LYS A 4 -1.72 10.09 -3.25
N ILE A 5 -2.05 10.54 -4.44
CA ILE A 5 -1.90 9.74 -5.66
C ILE A 5 -0.99 10.52 -6.61
N ASN A 6 0.11 9.90 -7.02
CA ASN A 6 1.07 10.46 -7.96
C ASN A 6 1.21 9.54 -9.17
N ALA A 7 1.37 10.12 -10.35
CA ALA A 7 1.67 9.37 -11.56
C ALA A 7 2.90 9.96 -12.22
N ARG A 8 3.84 9.11 -12.65
CA ARG A 8 5.06 9.51 -13.36
C ARG A 8 5.08 8.83 -14.72
N ASP A 9 5.29 9.61 -15.77
CA ASP A 9 5.32 9.11 -17.15
C ASP A 9 4.04 8.34 -17.52
N PHE A 10 2.91 8.77 -16.96
CA PHE A 10 1.64 8.06 -17.03
C PHE A 10 0.51 9.06 -16.79
N THR A 11 -0.53 8.99 -17.62
CA THR A 11 -1.69 9.87 -17.46
C THR A 11 -2.70 9.27 -16.49
N LEU A 12 -2.95 9.96 -15.40
CA LEU A 12 -3.92 9.56 -14.40
C LEU A 12 -5.31 10.03 -14.82
N THR A 13 -6.14 9.09 -15.32
CA THR A 13 -7.51 9.41 -15.68
C THR A 13 -8.38 9.55 -14.43
N PRO A 14 -9.51 10.30 -14.51
CA PRO A 14 -10.45 10.38 -13.39
C PRO A 14 -10.97 9.01 -12.93
N ALA A 15 -11.24 8.11 -13.87
CA ALA A 15 -11.70 6.75 -13.54
C ALA A 15 -10.64 5.97 -12.77
N LEU A 16 -9.39 6.07 -13.19
CA LEU A 16 -8.28 5.38 -12.52
C LEU A 16 -8.04 5.96 -11.13
N GLN A 17 -8.09 7.28 -11.01
CA GLN A 17 -7.93 7.95 -9.72
C GLN A 17 -9.01 7.53 -8.73
N GLN A 18 -10.25 7.44 -9.17
CA GLN A 18 -11.36 6.98 -8.34
C GLN A 18 -11.17 5.52 -7.93
N PHE A 19 -10.74 4.68 -8.86
CA PHE A 19 -10.46 3.27 -8.60
C PHE A 19 -9.39 3.11 -7.52
N ILE A 20 -8.29 3.85 -7.62
CA ILE A 20 -7.21 3.82 -6.62
C ILE A 20 -7.73 4.24 -5.25
N ASP A 21 -8.44 5.37 -5.19
CA ASP A 21 -8.96 5.90 -3.94
C ASP A 21 -9.87 4.89 -3.23
N GLU A 22 -10.81 4.29 -3.96
CA GLU A 22 -11.72 3.29 -3.42
C GLU A 22 -11.01 2.03 -2.97
N LYS A 23 -10.07 1.53 -3.78
CA LYS A 23 -9.34 0.30 -3.45
C LYS A 23 -8.44 0.48 -2.23
N VAL A 24 -7.76 1.60 -2.12
CA VAL A 24 -6.90 1.89 -0.97
C VAL A 24 -7.73 2.05 0.30
N LYS A 25 -8.83 2.80 0.24
CA LYS A 25 -9.73 2.95 1.37
C LYS A 25 -10.27 1.62 1.85
N PHE A 26 -10.70 0.76 0.92
CA PHE A 26 -11.22 -0.55 1.26
C PHE A 26 -10.15 -1.45 1.88
N ALA A 27 -8.97 -1.52 1.25
CA ALA A 27 -7.90 -2.40 1.70
C ALA A 27 -7.36 -2.01 3.08
N LEU A 28 -7.30 -0.73 3.40
CA LEU A 28 -6.69 -0.21 4.61
C LEU A 28 -7.70 0.33 5.63
N SER A 29 -9.00 0.11 5.41
CA SER A 29 -10.07 0.65 6.25
C SER A 29 -9.92 0.27 7.72
N ARG A 30 -9.51 -0.96 8.01
CA ARG A 30 -9.32 -1.46 9.37
C ARG A 30 -8.26 -0.67 10.15
N TYR A 31 -7.27 -0.10 9.44
CA TYR A 31 -6.14 0.60 10.04
C TYR A 31 -6.15 2.10 9.73
N ASN A 32 -7.31 2.62 9.33
CA ASN A 32 -7.48 4.00 8.88
C ASN A 32 -6.92 5.02 9.89
N GLN A 33 -7.21 4.84 11.16
CA GLN A 33 -6.77 5.76 12.20
C GLN A 33 -5.30 5.61 12.56
N ARG A 34 -4.66 4.54 12.15
CA ARG A 34 -3.25 4.28 12.43
C ARG A 34 -2.32 4.72 11.31
N ILE A 35 -2.88 5.04 10.16
CA ILE A 35 -2.12 5.51 8.99
C ILE A 35 -2.32 7.01 8.86
N ARG A 36 -1.24 7.77 8.91
CA ARG A 36 -1.28 9.21 8.71
C ARG A 36 -1.46 9.53 7.22
N VAL A 37 -0.62 8.93 6.37
CA VAL A 37 -0.65 9.16 4.93
C VAL A 37 -0.44 7.84 4.20
N ALA A 38 -1.25 7.59 3.17
CA ALA A 38 -1.03 6.52 2.19
C ALA A 38 -0.71 7.19 0.86
N GLU A 39 0.53 7.03 0.40
CA GLU A 39 1.01 7.65 -0.83
C GLU A 39 1.15 6.58 -1.91
N ILE A 40 0.37 6.70 -2.97
CA ILE A 40 0.34 5.76 -4.08
C ILE A 40 1.03 6.38 -5.28
N THR A 41 2.02 5.70 -5.83
CA THR A 41 2.74 6.15 -7.02
C THR A 41 2.59 5.13 -8.13
N LEU A 42 2.15 5.60 -9.30
CA LEU A 42 2.09 4.81 -10.52
C LEU A 42 3.16 5.28 -11.47
N LYS A 43 3.86 4.33 -12.09
CA LYS A 43 4.95 4.63 -13.01
C LYS A 43 5.01 3.58 -14.11
N ASP A 44 5.30 4.02 -15.35
CA ASP A 44 5.64 3.10 -16.42
C ASP A 44 7.09 2.66 -16.26
N VAL A 45 7.34 1.35 -16.34
CA VAL A 45 8.68 0.77 -16.24
C VAL A 45 8.89 -0.21 -17.36
N ASN A 46 10.15 -0.49 -17.69
CA ASN A 46 10.48 -1.53 -18.65
C ASN A 46 10.25 -2.89 -17.99
N GLY A 47 9.33 -3.67 -18.58
CA GLY A 47 9.03 -5.00 -18.07
C GLY A 47 10.13 -6.01 -18.38
N PRO A 48 10.19 -7.12 -17.64
CA PRO A 48 11.22 -8.14 -17.86
C PRO A 48 11.10 -8.81 -19.22
N ARG A 49 9.97 -8.69 -19.90
CA ARG A 49 9.74 -9.27 -21.24
C ARG A 49 9.90 -8.25 -22.37
N GLY A 50 10.42 -7.06 -22.08
CA GLY A 50 10.70 -6.04 -23.09
C GLY A 50 9.54 -5.13 -23.45
N GLY A 51 8.42 -5.13 -22.70
CA GLY A 51 7.29 -4.22 -22.87
C GLY A 51 7.24 -3.18 -21.79
N ILE A 52 6.28 -2.24 -21.90
CA ILE A 52 6.03 -1.26 -20.86
C ILE A 52 5.06 -1.86 -19.85
N ASP A 53 5.51 -2.01 -18.61
CA ASP A 53 4.68 -2.46 -17.50
C ASP A 53 4.32 -1.29 -16.59
N LYS A 54 3.28 -1.47 -15.78
CA LYS A 54 2.82 -0.51 -14.79
C LYS A 54 3.33 -0.94 -13.42
N LYS A 55 4.04 -0.04 -12.75
CA LYS A 55 4.48 -0.26 -11.37
C LYS A 55 3.63 0.56 -10.43
N CYS A 56 3.06 -0.08 -9.42
CA CYS A 56 2.34 0.59 -8.34
C CYS A 56 3.13 0.44 -7.06
N ALA A 57 3.35 1.54 -6.37
CA ALA A 57 3.98 1.55 -5.05
C ALA A 57 3.04 2.22 -4.06
N ILE A 58 2.92 1.65 -2.85
CA ILE A 58 2.16 2.25 -1.77
C ILE A 58 3.08 2.43 -0.57
N LYS A 59 3.23 3.69 -0.15
CA LYS A 59 3.99 4.06 1.04
C LYS A 59 3.00 4.45 2.13
N MET A 60 2.99 3.69 3.22
CA MET A 60 2.10 3.93 4.35
C MET A 60 2.90 4.54 5.49
N LYS A 61 2.65 5.81 5.78
CA LYS A 61 3.29 6.52 6.88
C LYS A 61 2.40 6.41 8.11
N LEU A 62 2.88 5.66 9.10
CA LEU A 62 2.12 5.40 10.31
C LEU A 62 2.30 6.51 11.34
N ASN A 63 1.40 6.59 12.31
CA ASN A 63 1.42 7.63 13.34
C ASN A 63 2.66 7.58 14.24
N GLN A 64 3.34 6.45 14.32
CA GLN A 64 4.51 6.25 15.16
C GLN A 64 5.83 6.43 14.39
N PHE A 65 5.84 7.24 13.35
CA PHE A 65 7.01 7.53 12.52
C PHE A 65 7.57 6.29 11.79
N LYS A 66 6.79 5.24 11.70
CA LYS A 66 7.14 4.05 10.93
C LYS A 66 6.56 4.18 9.52
N THR A 67 7.35 3.81 8.52
CA THR A 67 6.91 3.80 7.13
C THR A 67 6.98 2.38 6.58
N LEU A 68 5.88 1.92 5.99
CA LEU A 68 5.81 0.62 5.31
C LEU A 68 5.66 0.87 3.82
N VAL A 69 6.43 0.14 3.01
CA VAL A 69 6.40 0.31 1.55
C VAL A 69 6.16 -1.04 0.89
N VAL A 70 5.24 -1.08 -0.07
CA VAL A 70 5.01 -2.25 -0.92
C VAL A 70 4.97 -1.82 -2.37
N GLU A 71 5.29 -2.74 -3.27
CA GLU A 71 5.30 -2.50 -4.71
C GLU A 71 4.75 -3.72 -5.45
N ASP A 72 4.17 -3.47 -6.62
CA ASP A 72 3.78 -4.54 -7.54
C ASP A 72 3.85 -4.02 -8.97
N ILE A 73 4.06 -4.93 -9.91
CA ILE A 73 4.19 -4.62 -11.34
C ILE A 73 3.24 -5.52 -12.12
N SER A 74 2.55 -4.93 -13.11
CA SER A 74 1.72 -5.68 -14.05
C SER A 74 1.68 -4.92 -15.37
N ASP A 75 1.34 -5.60 -16.47
CA ASP A 75 1.10 -4.96 -17.75
C ASP A 75 -0.20 -4.15 -17.74
N ASP A 76 -1.10 -4.42 -16.82
CA ASP A 76 -2.36 -3.70 -16.63
C ASP A 76 -2.31 -2.87 -15.35
N ALA A 77 -2.61 -1.57 -15.46
CA ALA A 77 -2.60 -0.66 -14.33
C ALA A 77 -3.58 -1.07 -13.23
N TYR A 78 -4.77 -1.52 -13.60
CA TYR A 78 -5.78 -1.95 -12.62
C TYR A 78 -5.32 -3.17 -11.83
N GLU A 79 -4.69 -4.12 -12.51
CA GLU A 79 -4.13 -5.31 -11.84
C GLU A 79 -2.97 -4.94 -10.93
N ALA A 80 -2.09 -4.04 -11.35
CA ALA A 80 -0.98 -3.58 -10.52
C ALA A 80 -1.49 -2.92 -9.24
N ILE A 81 -2.51 -2.08 -9.35
CA ILE A 81 -3.12 -1.41 -8.21
C ILE A 81 -3.78 -2.42 -7.28
N HIS A 82 -4.56 -3.35 -7.82
CA HIS A 82 -5.24 -4.36 -7.02
C HIS A 82 -4.24 -5.21 -6.25
N ALA A 83 -3.21 -5.72 -6.93
CA ALA A 83 -2.18 -6.54 -6.30
C ALA A 83 -1.40 -5.77 -5.24
N CYS A 84 -1.07 -4.51 -5.52
CA CYS A 84 -0.36 -3.65 -4.58
C CYS A 84 -1.20 -3.38 -3.33
N CYS A 85 -2.50 -3.13 -3.47
CA CYS A 85 -3.41 -2.96 -2.34
C CYS A 85 -3.50 -4.21 -1.48
N GLN A 86 -3.50 -5.40 -2.08
CA GLN A 86 -3.49 -6.65 -1.33
C GLN A 86 -2.18 -6.82 -0.55
N ARG A 87 -1.06 -6.45 -1.15
CA ARG A 87 0.24 -6.47 -0.46
C ARG A 87 0.27 -5.48 0.70
N ALA A 88 -0.27 -4.29 0.49
CA ALA A 88 -0.33 -3.27 1.53
C ALA A 88 -1.15 -3.75 2.73
N LYS A 89 -2.30 -4.35 2.47
CA LYS A 89 -3.16 -4.92 3.51
C LYS A 89 -2.42 -5.97 4.33
N ARG A 90 -1.78 -6.92 3.66
CA ARG A 90 -1.02 -7.99 4.33
C ARG A 90 0.16 -7.43 5.13
N ARG A 91 0.84 -6.43 4.56
CA ARG A 91 2.01 -5.83 5.20
C ARG A 91 1.65 -5.11 6.50
N ILE A 92 0.56 -4.33 6.48
CA ILE A 92 0.13 -3.60 7.67
C ILE A 92 -0.45 -4.53 8.73
N GLU A 93 -1.20 -5.56 8.31
CA GLU A 93 -1.70 -6.58 9.23
C GLU A 93 -0.56 -7.29 9.96
N ARG A 94 0.47 -7.66 9.21
CA ARG A 94 1.66 -8.32 9.77
C ARG A 94 2.38 -7.42 10.77
N HIS A 95 2.50 -6.15 10.46
CA HIS A 95 3.15 -5.18 11.35
C HIS A 95 2.42 -5.10 12.70
N PHE A 96 1.11 -4.92 12.69
CA PHE A 96 0.34 -4.79 13.91
C PHE A 96 0.17 -6.11 14.66
N ASN A 97 0.12 -7.23 13.96
CA ASN A 97 0.07 -8.55 14.59
C ASN A 97 1.38 -8.87 15.31
N ARG A 98 2.51 -8.50 14.75
CA ARG A 98 3.81 -8.66 15.41
C ARG A 98 3.90 -7.85 16.70
N ALA A 99 3.48 -6.58 16.65
CA ALA A 99 3.46 -5.72 17.83
C ALA A 99 2.58 -6.31 18.93
N ARG A 100 1.41 -6.82 18.56
CA ARG A 100 0.49 -7.47 19.49
C ARG A 100 1.09 -8.72 20.10
N SER A 101 1.77 -9.55 19.32
CA SER A 101 2.43 -10.76 19.78
C SER A 101 3.55 -10.45 20.76
N GLN A 102 4.34 -9.41 20.52
CA GLN A 102 5.39 -8.98 21.41
C GLN A 102 4.85 -8.51 22.77
N ILE A 103 3.75 -7.77 22.76
CA ILE A 103 3.08 -7.33 23.99
C ILE A 103 2.60 -8.53 24.80
N ARG A 104 2.01 -9.53 24.15
CA ARG A 104 1.58 -10.76 24.82
C ARG A 104 2.73 -11.53 25.45
N ARG A 105 3.85 -11.66 24.72
CA ARG A 105 5.05 -12.33 25.22
C ARG A 105 5.60 -11.62 26.48
N THR A 106 5.66 -10.31 26.44
CA THR A 106 6.13 -9.51 27.56
C THR A 106 5.23 -9.70 28.78
N SER A 107 3.91 -9.69 28.60
CA SER A 107 2.95 -9.92 29.66
C SER A 107 3.10 -11.31 30.28
N GLN A 108 3.34 -12.33 29.47
CA GLN A 108 3.52 -13.70 29.93
C GLN A 108 4.84 -13.90 30.70
N SER A 109 5.89 -13.19 30.33
CA SER A 109 7.19 -13.30 30.97
C SER A 109 7.24 -12.64 32.35
N VAL A 110 6.33 -11.72 32.63
CA VAL A 110 6.28 -11.00 33.91
C VAL A 110 5.45 -11.77 34.96
N SER A 111 4.60 -12.66 34.51
CA SER A 111 3.81 -13.49 35.42
C SER A 111 4.59 -14.75 35.81
#